data_6cc86ec62b2ce4da9729c1d36f66697d
#
_entry.id   6cc86ec62b2ce4da9729c1d36f66697d
#
_cell.length_a   1.000
_cell.length_b   1.000
_cell.length_c   1.000
_cell.angle_alpha   90.00
_cell.angle_beta   90.00
_cell.angle_gamma   90.00
#
_symmetry.space_group_name_H-M   'P 1'
#
loop_
_entity.id
_entity.type
_entity.pdbx_description
1 polymer ?
#
loop_
_entity_poly.entity_id
_entity_poly.type
_entity_poly.pdbx_seq_one_letter_code
_entity_poly.pdbx_strand_id
1 'polypeptide(L)'
;MPKASKKLTVLGATSGDTGSAAIHAFRGKKDINVFILHPHNRVSEVQRRQMTSVLDKNIFNIAVEGTFDDCQKIVKELFVDEELQQHTSLTAINSINWARLIAQVVYYFWSYLQINDEEINFIAVSYTHLTLPTKA
;
A
#
# COMPACT_ATOMS: atom_id res chain seq x y z
N MET A 1 -33.32 -6.70 -13.92
CA MET A 1 -32.02 -7.35 -14.24
C MET A 1 -31.04 -7.01 -13.13
N PRO A 2 -30.37 -7.95 -12.49
CA PRO A 2 -29.34 -7.61 -11.51
C PRO A 2 -28.23 -6.86 -12.23
N LYS A 3 -27.88 -5.66 -11.76
CA LYS A 3 -26.68 -4.93 -12.21
C LYS A 3 -25.50 -5.88 -12.04
N ALA A 4 -24.78 -6.17 -13.13
CA ALA A 4 -23.52 -6.90 -13.03
C ALA A 4 -22.67 -6.22 -11.96
N SER A 5 -22.29 -6.98 -10.94
CA SER A 5 -21.43 -6.47 -9.86
C SER A 5 -20.13 -6.00 -10.51
N LYS A 6 -19.87 -4.70 -10.46
CA LYS A 6 -18.58 -4.15 -10.95
C LYS A 6 -17.47 -4.79 -10.12
N LYS A 7 -16.46 -5.34 -10.76
CA LYS A 7 -15.26 -5.79 -10.05
C LYS A 7 -14.60 -4.64 -9.31
N LEU A 8 -14.17 -4.89 -8.09
CA LEU A 8 -13.40 -3.94 -7.32
C LEU A 8 -11.98 -3.85 -7.91
N THR A 9 -11.54 -2.66 -8.22
CA THR A 9 -10.18 -2.40 -8.69
C THR A 9 -9.41 -1.68 -7.60
N VAL A 10 -8.43 -2.39 -7.06
CA VAL A 10 -7.53 -1.90 -6.04
C VAL A 10 -6.30 -1.33 -6.73
N LEU A 11 -6.02 -0.05 -6.51
CA LEU A 11 -4.92 0.67 -7.14
C LEU A 11 -4.00 1.25 -6.08
N GLY A 12 -2.70 1.07 -6.24
CA GLY A 12 -1.73 1.63 -5.29
C GLY A 12 -0.35 1.86 -5.89
N ALA A 13 0.32 2.90 -5.40
CA ALA A 13 1.74 3.12 -5.59
C ALA A 13 2.50 2.60 -4.36
N THR A 14 3.62 1.95 -4.57
CA THR A 14 4.43 1.38 -3.49
C THR A 14 5.92 1.61 -3.68
N SER A 15 6.62 1.76 -2.57
CA SER A 15 8.09 1.65 -2.50
C SER A 15 8.55 0.22 -2.13
N GLY A 16 7.59 -0.73 -1.92
CA GLY A 16 7.88 -2.13 -1.67
C GLY A 16 6.87 -2.84 -0.77
N ASP A 17 6.91 -2.64 0.54
CA ASP A 17 6.20 -3.46 1.54
C ASP A 17 4.68 -3.40 1.44
N THR A 18 4.12 -2.20 1.27
CA THR A 18 2.66 -2.03 1.16
C THR A 18 2.09 -2.72 -0.07
N GLY A 19 2.80 -2.65 -1.21
CA GLY A 19 2.40 -3.34 -2.43
C GLY A 19 2.45 -4.85 -2.28
N SER A 20 3.52 -5.38 -1.72
CA SER A 20 3.66 -6.80 -1.41
C SER A 20 2.54 -7.31 -0.50
N ALA A 21 2.26 -6.61 0.59
CA ALA A 21 1.18 -6.97 1.51
C ALA A 21 -0.20 -6.98 0.82
N ALA A 22 -0.48 -5.99 -0.02
CA ALA A 22 -1.71 -5.89 -0.78
C ALA A 22 -1.88 -7.05 -1.77
N ILE A 23 -0.83 -7.35 -2.53
CA ILE A 23 -0.82 -8.46 -3.48
C ILE A 23 -1.17 -9.76 -2.76
N HIS A 24 -0.51 -10.06 -1.65
CA HIS A 24 -0.76 -11.28 -0.90
C HIS A 24 -2.15 -11.35 -0.25
N ALA A 25 -2.71 -10.21 0.16
CA ALA A 25 -4.06 -10.13 0.73
C ALA A 25 -5.17 -10.40 -0.30
N PHE A 26 -4.96 -10.00 -1.56
CA PHE A 26 -5.99 -10.04 -2.58
C PHE A 26 -5.76 -11.06 -3.71
N ARG A 27 -4.60 -11.73 -3.74
CA ARG A 27 -4.32 -12.74 -4.76
C ARG A 27 -5.41 -13.81 -4.81
N GLY A 28 -5.78 -14.23 -6.02
CA GLY A 28 -6.78 -15.28 -6.27
C GLY A 28 -8.24 -14.88 -5.98
N LYS A 29 -8.52 -13.65 -5.56
CA LYS A 29 -9.90 -13.17 -5.36
C LYS A 29 -10.56 -12.89 -6.71
N LYS A 30 -11.72 -13.52 -6.97
CA LYS A 30 -12.40 -13.48 -8.28
C LYS A 30 -12.95 -12.11 -8.66
N ASP A 31 -13.41 -11.34 -7.66
CA ASP A 31 -14.10 -10.05 -7.87
C ASP A 31 -13.23 -8.83 -7.59
N ILE A 32 -11.92 -9.04 -7.42
CA ILE A 32 -10.95 -7.99 -7.12
C ILE A 32 -9.80 -8.06 -8.12
N ASN A 33 -9.50 -6.94 -8.78
CA ASN A 33 -8.25 -6.75 -9.51
C ASN A 33 -7.33 -5.83 -8.72
N VAL A 34 -6.04 -6.11 -8.73
CA VAL A 34 -5.03 -5.34 -7.98
C VAL A 34 -3.98 -4.83 -8.95
N PHE A 35 -3.81 -3.52 -9.00
CA PHE A 35 -2.80 -2.84 -9.79
C PHE A 35 -1.82 -2.14 -8.85
N ILE A 36 -0.57 -2.56 -8.87
CA ILE A 36 0.49 -1.99 -8.05
C ILE A 36 1.53 -1.34 -8.94
N LEU A 37 1.69 -0.03 -8.80
CA LEU A 37 2.70 0.75 -9.47
C LEU A 37 3.92 0.88 -8.56
N HIS A 38 5.09 0.64 -9.12
CA HIS A 38 6.36 0.83 -8.40
C HIS A 38 7.42 1.44 -9.32
N PRO A 39 8.37 2.23 -8.80
CA PRO A 39 9.41 2.82 -9.62
C PRO A 39 10.38 1.73 -10.10
N HIS A 40 10.65 1.73 -11.42
CA HIS A 40 11.57 0.78 -12.05
C HIS A 40 12.96 0.91 -11.45
N ASN A 41 13.57 -0.21 -11.07
CA ASN A 41 14.91 -0.30 -10.47
C ASN A 41 15.15 0.56 -9.20
N ARG A 42 14.09 1.04 -8.54
CA ARG A 42 14.18 1.84 -7.32
C ARG A 42 13.46 1.21 -6.12
N VAL A 43 13.16 -0.06 -6.22
CA VAL A 43 12.66 -0.92 -5.13
C VAL A 43 13.73 -1.95 -4.84
N SER A 44 13.90 -2.37 -3.59
CA SER A 44 14.89 -3.41 -3.26
C SER A 44 14.58 -4.70 -4.02
N GLU A 45 15.60 -5.47 -4.35
CA GLU A 45 15.45 -6.72 -5.10
C GLU A 45 14.55 -7.72 -4.35
N VAL A 46 14.63 -7.77 -3.04
CA VAL A 46 13.78 -8.63 -2.21
C VAL A 46 12.31 -8.23 -2.34
N GLN A 47 12.00 -6.94 -2.18
CA GLN A 47 10.63 -6.42 -2.31
C GLN A 47 10.08 -6.60 -3.73
N ARG A 48 10.92 -6.35 -4.74
CA ARG A 48 10.56 -6.59 -6.14
C ARG A 48 10.17 -8.04 -6.35
N ARG A 49 10.98 -8.99 -5.90
CA ARG A 49 10.68 -10.43 -6.01
C ARG A 49 9.41 -10.81 -5.27
N GLN A 50 9.19 -10.29 -4.06
CA GLN A 50 7.96 -10.54 -3.31
C GLN A 50 6.70 -10.15 -4.08
N MET A 51 6.74 -9.03 -4.82
CA MET A 51 5.61 -8.57 -5.63
C MET A 51 5.48 -9.37 -6.94
N THR A 52 6.58 -9.56 -7.67
CA THR A 52 6.56 -10.12 -9.03
C THR A 52 6.52 -11.64 -9.08
N SER A 53 6.75 -12.34 -7.99
CA SER A 53 6.61 -13.80 -7.91
C SER A 53 5.15 -14.29 -7.86
N VAL A 54 4.21 -13.39 -7.60
CA VAL A 54 2.78 -13.72 -7.57
C VAL A 54 2.22 -13.57 -8.98
N LEU A 55 1.84 -14.71 -9.59
CA LEU A 55 1.37 -14.79 -10.98
C LEU A 55 -0.15 -14.98 -11.08
N ASP A 56 -0.89 -14.66 -10.04
CA ASP A 56 -2.35 -14.75 -10.02
C ASP A 56 -2.97 -13.79 -11.06
N LYS A 57 -3.99 -14.25 -11.78
CA LYS A 57 -4.61 -13.55 -12.92
C LYS A 57 -5.22 -12.18 -12.59
N ASN A 58 -5.43 -11.92 -11.32
CA ASN A 58 -6.01 -10.67 -10.83
C ASN A 58 -4.97 -9.70 -10.26
N ILE A 59 -3.67 -10.01 -10.38
CA ILE A 59 -2.57 -9.20 -9.87
C ILE A 59 -1.76 -8.62 -11.04
N PHE A 60 -1.60 -7.31 -11.04
CA PHE A 60 -0.89 -6.56 -12.08
C PHE A 60 0.17 -5.68 -11.42
N ASN A 61 1.44 -6.01 -11.66
CA ASN A 61 2.58 -5.20 -11.23
C ASN A 61 3.07 -4.35 -12.40
N ILE A 62 3.16 -3.05 -12.20
CA ILE A 62 3.54 -2.08 -13.23
C ILE A 62 4.79 -1.34 -12.76
N ALA A 63 5.89 -1.59 -13.46
CA ALA A 63 7.12 -0.83 -13.25
C ALA A 63 7.04 0.48 -14.05
N VAL A 64 7.17 1.60 -13.38
CA VAL A 64 7.10 2.95 -13.95
C VAL A 64 8.51 3.52 -14.05
N GLU A 65 8.89 4.02 -15.21
CA GLU A 65 10.12 4.77 -15.41
C GLU A 65 9.97 6.14 -14.71
N GLY A 66 10.50 6.25 -13.50
CA GLY A 66 10.37 7.44 -12.67
C GLY A 66 10.64 7.18 -11.20
N THR A 67 10.09 8.04 -10.38
CA THR A 67 10.18 8.01 -8.92
C THR A 67 8.92 7.41 -8.29
N PHE A 68 8.94 7.24 -6.98
CA PHE A 68 7.74 6.88 -6.23
C PHE A 68 6.65 7.97 -6.32
N ASP A 69 7.06 9.23 -6.36
CA ASP A 69 6.13 10.36 -6.50
C ASP A 69 5.44 10.36 -7.87
N ASP A 70 6.15 9.95 -8.92
CA ASP A 70 5.56 9.77 -10.26
C ASP A 70 4.50 8.66 -10.24
N CYS A 71 4.78 7.54 -9.57
CA CYS A 71 3.79 6.48 -9.39
C CYS A 71 2.56 6.98 -8.62
N GLN A 72 2.76 7.77 -7.56
CA GLN A 72 1.65 8.36 -6.78
C GLN A 72 0.84 9.35 -7.61
N LYS A 73 1.50 10.14 -8.45
CA LYS A 73 0.85 11.09 -9.35
C LYS A 73 -0.09 10.37 -10.30
N ILE A 74 0.38 9.32 -10.96
CA ILE A 74 -0.44 8.48 -11.86
C ILE A 74 -1.65 7.93 -11.11
N VAL A 75 -1.45 7.38 -9.92
CA VAL A 75 -2.57 6.85 -9.10
C VAL A 75 -3.60 7.94 -8.81
N LYS A 76 -3.17 9.15 -8.43
CA LYS A 76 -4.08 10.28 -8.15
C LYS A 76 -4.85 10.72 -9.41
N GLU A 77 -4.19 10.77 -10.55
CA GLU A 77 -4.81 11.12 -11.84
C GLU A 77 -5.88 10.09 -12.21
N LEU A 78 -5.60 8.78 -12.06
CA LEU A 78 -6.58 7.73 -12.30
C LEU A 78 -7.79 7.79 -11.36
N PHE A 79 -7.61 8.28 -10.13
CA PHE A 79 -8.71 8.43 -9.18
C PHE A 79 -9.66 9.59 -9.52
N VAL A 80 -9.22 10.58 -10.27
CA VAL A 80 -10.08 11.71 -10.73
C VAL A 80 -10.59 11.54 -12.15
N ASP A 81 -10.20 10.45 -12.83
CA ASP A 81 -10.66 10.13 -14.17
C ASP A 81 -12.12 9.65 -14.14
N GLU A 82 -13.02 10.47 -14.69
CA GLU A 82 -14.46 10.20 -14.67
C GLU A 82 -14.85 8.98 -15.53
N GLU A 83 -14.18 8.75 -16.65
CA GLU A 83 -14.45 7.61 -17.51
C GLU A 83 -14.10 6.30 -16.79
N LEU A 84 -12.93 6.25 -16.14
CA LEU A 84 -12.51 5.09 -15.38
C LEU A 84 -13.45 4.82 -14.19
N GLN A 85 -13.92 5.84 -13.48
CA GLN A 85 -14.86 5.69 -12.37
C GLN A 85 -16.24 5.18 -12.82
N GLN A 86 -16.70 5.52 -14.03
CA GLN A 86 -17.94 5.00 -14.56
C GLN A 86 -17.89 3.49 -14.84
N HIS A 87 -16.72 2.98 -15.22
CA HIS A 87 -16.53 1.59 -15.62
C HIS A 87 -16.02 0.68 -14.51
N THR A 88 -15.36 1.22 -13.48
CA THR A 88 -14.75 0.44 -12.39
C THR A 88 -15.16 0.95 -11.01
N SER A 89 -15.09 0.08 -10.01
CA SER A 89 -15.14 0.48 -8.60
C SER A 89 -13.72 0.60 -8.09
N LEU A 90 -13.18 1.83 -8.07
CA LEU A 90 -11.81 2.08 -7.63
C LEU A 90 -11.70 2.17 -6.12
N THR A 91 -10.64 1.61 -5.57
CA THR A 91 -10.22 1.81 -4.20
C THR A 91 -8.69 1.92 -4.12
N ALA A 92 -8.20 2.72 -3.18
CA ALA A 92 -6.76 2.91 -2.98
C ALA A 92 -6.22 2.01 -1.88
N ILE A 93 -4.96 1.61 -2.04
CA ILE A 93 -4.16 1.10 -0.92
C ILE A 93 -3.27 2.22 -0.42
N ASN A 94 -3.36 2.47 0.86
CA ASN A 94 -2.49 3.42 1.53
C ASN A 94 -1.93 2.78 2.81
N SER A 95 -0.64 2.95 3.05
CA SER A 95 0.01 2.52 4.28
C SER A 95 -0.49 3.30 5.51
N ILE A 96 -0.98 4.52 5.32
CA ILE A 96 -1.59 5.36 6.35
C ILE A 96 -3.12 5.13 6.32
N ASN A 97 -3.55 3.92 6.63
CA ASN A 97 -4.95 3.58 6.74
C ASN A 97 -5.30 3.38 8.21
N TRP A 98 -6.41 3.98 8.66
CA TRP A 98 -6.85 3.93 10.07
C TRP A 98 -6.99 2.50 10.60
N ALA A 99 -7.58 1.60 9.83
CA ALA A 99 -7.73 0.19 10.24
C ALA A 99 -6.38 -0.51 10.45
N ARG A 100 -5.37 -0.16 9.64
CA ARG A 100 -4.02 -0.66 9.79
C ARG A 100 -3.33 -0.07 11.03
N LEU A 101 -3.52 1.23 11.27
CA LEU A 101 -2.96 1.91 12.45
C LEU A 101 -3.54 1.34 13.74
N ILE A 102 -4.85 1.09 13.81
CA ILE A 102 -5.49 0.46 14.97
C ILE A 102 -4.88 -0.92 15.27
N ALA A 103 -4.67 -1.74 14.26
CA ALA A 103 -4.06 -3.05 14.44
C ALA A 103 -2.61 -2.95 14.99
N GLN A 104 -1.87 -1.90 14.62
CA GLN A 104 -0.52 -1.66 15.13
C GLN A 104 -0.46 -1.19 16.58
N VAL A 105 -1.54 -0.61 17.09
CA VAL A 105 -1.62 -0.14 18.51
C VAL A 105 -1.32 -1.27 19.49
N VAL A 106 -1.69 -2.51 19.17
CA VAL A 106 -1.40 -3.69 20.00
C VAL A 106 0.11 -3.83 20.28
N TYR A 107 0.96 -3.58 19.29
CA TYR A 107 2.42 -3.68 19.46
C TYR A 107 2.95 -2.57 20.39
N TYR A 108 2.37 -1.39 20.34
CA TYR A 108 2.77 -0.27 21.20
C TYR A 108 2.40 -0.54 22.65
N PHE A 109 1.17 -1.03 22.91
CA PHE A 109 0.77 -1.45 24.23
C PHE A 109 1.64 -2.58 24.78
N TRP A 110 1.90 -3.58 23.96
CA TRP A 110 2.74 -4.70 24.37
C TRP A 110 4.16 -4.23 24.71
N SER A 111 4.76 -3.40 23.89
CA SER A 111 6.10 -2.84 24.15
C SER A 111 6.12 -2.00 25.42
N TYR A 112 5.12 -1.14 25.62
CA TYR A 112 4.99 -0.33 26.84
C TYR A 112 4.93 -1.20 28.10
N LEU A 113 4.16 -2.27 28.10
CA LEU A 113 4.02 -3.18 29.23
C LEU A 113 5.29 -4.00 29.53
N GLN A 114 6.24 -4.08 28.59
CA GLN A 114 7.54 -4.73 28.84
C GLN A 114 8.56 -3.79 29.51
N ILE A 115 8.29 -2.49 29.54
CA ILE A 115 9.18 -1.48 30.10
C ILE A 115 8.72 -1.20 31.54
N ASN A 116 9.51 -1.65 32.52
CA ASN A 116 9.20 -1.48 33.95
C ASN A 116 9.70 -0.14 34.53
N ASP A 117 9.85 0.91 33.71
CA ASP A 117 10.37 2.19 34.13
C ASP A 117 9.27 3.25 34.13
N GLU A 118 8.97 3.82 35.29
CA GLU A 118 7.83 4.74 35.51
C GLU A 118 8.01 6.12 34.82
N GLU A 119 9.21 6.42 34.32
CA GLU A 119 9.55 7.75 33.75
C GLU A 119 9.68 7.75 32.20
N ILE A 120 9.36 6.66 31.51
CA ILE A 120 9.56 6.62 30.06
C ILE A 120 8.37 7.26 29.32
N ASN A 121 8.66 8.36 28.63
CA ASN A 121 7.77 8.92 27.63
C ASN A 121 7.82 8.07 26.36
N PHE A 122 6.76 7.30 26.10
CA PHE A 122 6.66 6.45 24.93
C PHE A 122 6.14 7.24 23.72
N ILE A 123 6.97 7.41 22.70
CA ILE A 123 6.58 8.01 21.43
C ILE A 123 6.47 6.92 20.38
N ALA A 124 5.24 6.61 19.97
CA ALA A 124 5.01 5.68 18.87
C ALA A 124 5.28 6.35 17.53
N VAL A 125 6.28 5.86 16.79
CA VAL A 125 6.71 6.40 15.50
C VAL A 125 6.44 5.37 14.41
N SER A 126 5.51 5.68 13.49
CA SER A 126 5.20 4.79 12.37
C SER A 126 5.92 5.20 11.07
N TYR A 127 5.94 6.48 10.71
CA TYR A 127 6.49 6.97 9.44
C TYR A 127 7.33 8.25 9.59
N THR A 128 7.62 8.69 10.77
CA THR A 128 8.35 9.96 11.00
C THR A 128 9.77 9.95 10.48
N HIS A 129 10.40 8.79 10.33
CA HIS A 129 11.70 8.65 9.70
C HIS A 129 11.73 9.06 8.22
N LEU A 130 10.56 9.10 7.55
CA LEU A 130 10.42 9.57 6.17
C LEU A 130 10.22 11.09 6.06
N THR A 131 9.90 11.76 7.16
CA THR A 131 9.52 13.17 7.19
C THR A 131 10.43 14.05 8.03
N LEU A 132 11.27 13.47 8.88
CA LEU A 132 12.23 14.23 9.66
C LEU A 132 13.38 14.67 8.76
N PRO A 133 13.62 16.01 8.63
CA PRO A 133 14.82 16.47 7.97
C PRO A 133 16.02 15.97 8.80
N THR A 134 16.89 15.21 8.16
CA THR A 134 18.21 14.91 8.70
C THR A 134 18.90 16.28 8.90
N LYS A 135 18.96 16.75 10.12
CA LYS A 135 19.89 17.83 10.42
C LYS A 135 21.29 17.31 10.15
N ALA A 136 21.92 17.86 9.12
CA ALA A 136 23.34 17.75 8.88
C ALA A 136 24.12 18.35 10.03
#